data_beef8bfab2f8584e6c3ead17be3f114a
#
_entry.id   beef8bfab2f8584e6c3ead17be3f114a
#
_cell.length_a   1.000
_cell.length_b   1.000
_cell.length_c   1.000
_cell.angle_alpha   90.00
_cell.angle_beta   90.00
_cell.angle_gamma   90.00
#
_symmetry.space_group_name_H-M   'P 1'
#
loop_
_entity.id
_entity.type
_entity.pdbx_description
1 polymer ?
#
loop_
_entity_poly.entity_id
_entity_poly.type
_entity_poly.pdbx_seq_one_letter_code
_entity_poly.pdbx_strand_id
1 'polypeptide(L)'
;SSMLACYEQIYNDLNQAITYYQASGIARKEDENHKINVNAAYATYARAALTREDWSTAAHYAALARAGYPLMNADEYFDGFSTVNREWIWSIYDSEEESLGNSSLAARLAYNSSSTLVCTYPACINRELYDALPESDIRRGLFLDPLEYTNNPGGITNKGLGGSALTS
;
A
#
# COMPACT_ATOMS: atom_id res chain seq x y z
N SER A 1 -25.24 2.99 -21.60
CA SER A 1 -24.26 4.09 -21.59
C SER A 1 -22.94 3.60 -22.22
N SER A 2 -22.29 4.44 -23.00
CA SER A 2 -20.99 4.12 -23.58
C SER A 2 -19.89 4.19 -22.49
N MET A 3 -18.77 3.50 -22.67
CA MET A 3 -17.62 3.61 -21.78
C MET A 3 -17.17 5.07 -21.61
N LEU A 4 -17.21 5.85 -22.69
CA LEU A 4 -16.89 7.28 -22.66
C LEU A 4 -17.81 8.04 -21.71
N ALA A 5 -19.13 7.83 -21.79
CA ALA A 5 -20.09 8.49 -20.89
C ALA A 5 -19.86 8.12 -19.41
N CYS A 6 -19.41 6.89 -19.12
CA CYS A 6 -19.06 6.51 -17.76
C CYS A 6 -17.85 7.29 -17.23
N TYR A 7 -16.81 7.46 -18.05
CA TYR A 7 -15.65 8.26 -17.64
C TYR A 7 -15.96 9.74 -17.52
N GLU A 8 -16.82 10.29 -18.39
CA GLU A 8 -17.28 11.67 -18.26
C GLU A 8 -18.03 11.88 -16.93
N GLN A 9 -18.88 10.93 -16.54
CA GLN A 9 -19.55 10.98 -15.25
C GLN A 9 -18.56 10.89 -14.09
N ILE A 10 -17.59 9.97 -14.13
CA ILE A 10 -16.55 9.85 -13.10
C ILE A 10 -15.80 11.17 -12.94
N TYR A 11 -15.41 11.82 -14.03
CA TYR A 11 -14.70 13.10 -13.95
C TYR A 11 -15.59 14.22 -13.40
N ASN A 12 -16.85 14.27 -13.78
CA ASN A 12 -17.79 15.25 -13.25
C ASN A 12 -17.99 15.07 -11.74
N ASP A 13 -18.18 13.84 -11.27
CA ASP A 13 -18.34 13.52 -9.84
C ASP A 13 -17.08 13.88 -9.04
N LEU A 14 -15.91 13.55 -9.57
CA LEU A 14 -14.62 13.88 -8.93
C LEU A 14 -14.36 15.39 -8.88
N ASN A 15 -14.66 16.13 -9.94
CA ASN A 15 -14.55 17.58 -9.96
C ASN A 15 -15.48 18.23 -8.93
N GLN A 16 -16.68 17.70 -8.80
CA GLN A 16 -17.63 18.17 -7.79
C GLN A 16 -17.16 17.84 -6.38
N ALA A 17 -16.65 16.64 -6.14
CA ALA A 17 -16.08 16.24 -4.86
C ALA A 17 -14.90 17.13 -4.46
N ILE A 18 -13.97 17.39 -5.40
CA ILE A 18 -12.82 18.28 -5.18
C ILE A 18 -13.31 19.68 -4.78
N THR A 19 -14.28 20.21 -5.49
CA THR A 19 -14.87 21.53 -5.20
C THR A 19 -15.44 21.59 -3.78
N TYR A 20 -16.18 20.57 -3.36
CA TYR A 20 -16.75 20.50 -2.02
C TYR A 20 -15.68 20.38 -0.94
N TYR A 21 -14.66 19.54 -1.14
CA TYR A 21 -13.56 19.42 -0.18
C TYR A 21 -12.78 20.72 -0.02
N GLN A 22 -12.49 21.40 -1.13
CA GLN A 22 -11.83 22.71 -1.08
C GLN A 22 -12.67 23.77 -0.35
N ALA A 23 -13.98 23.78 -0.60
CA ALA A 23 -14.89 24.70 0.08
C ALA A 23 -15.06 24.39 1.58
N SER A 24 -14.96 23.13 1.97
CA SER A 24 -15.10 22.71 3.37
C SER A 24 -13.92 23.13 4.26
N GLY A 25 -12.76 23.38 3.68
CA GLY A 25 -11.55 23.70 4.42
C GLY A 25 -11.01 22.54 5.28
N ILE A 26 -11.51 21.31 5.08
CA ILE A 26 -11.04 20.13 5.82
C ILE A 26 -9.61 19.83 5.43
N ALA A 27 -8.69 20.02 6.38
CA ALA A 27 -7.29 19.69 6.20
C ALA A 27 -7.03 18.22 6.54
N ARG A 28 -5.96 17.66 5.95
CA ARG A 28 -5.43 16.36 6.34
C ARG A 28 -5.02 16.35 7.80
N LYS A 29 -5.32 15.25 8.49
CA LYS A 29 -4.74 14.90 9.79
C LYS A 29 -3.97 13.59 9.67
N GLU A 30 -2.78 13.54 10.21
CA GLU A 30 -1.85 12.40 10.05
C GLU A 30 -2.36 11.10 10.68
N ASP A 31 -3.16 11.22 11.73
CA ASP A 31 -3.75 10.12 12.48
C ASP A 31 -5.16 9.71 12.00
N GLU A 32 -5.72 10.43 11.03
CA GLU A 32 -7.08 10.20 10.52
C GLU A 32 -7.10 9.76 9.06
N ASN A 33 -6.17 8.91 8.62
CA ASN A 33 -6.09 8.43 7.23
C ASN A 33 -7.29 7.57 6.80
N HIS A 34 -8.14 7.15 7.72
CA HIS A 34 -9.42 6.51 7.41
C HIS A 34 -10.48 7.50 6.92
N LYS A 35 -10.29 8.80 7.14
CA LYS A 35 -11.19 9.85 6.64
C LYS A 35 -10.76 10.31 5.26
N ILE A 36 -11.68 10.25 4.33
CA ILE A 36 -11.44 10.71 2.96
C ILE A 36 -11.26 12.24 2.96
N ASN A 37 -10.27 12.71 2.22
CA ASN A 37 -9.97 14.13 2.02
C ASN A 37 -9.76 14.44 0.52
N VAL A 38 -9.46 15.68 0.20
CA VAL A 38 -9.27 16.12 -1.19
C VAL A 38 -8.16 15.35 -1.92
N ASN A 39 -7.10 14.93 -1.20
CA ASN A 39 -6.00 14.18 -1.81
C ASN A 39 -6.45 12.78 -2.26
N ALA A 40 -7.39 12.16 -1.56
CA ALA A 40 -8.00 10.90 -2.00
C ALA A 40 -8.82 11.09 -3.28
N ALA A 41 -9.54 12.22 -3.43
CA ALA A 41 -10.23 12.55 -4.66
C ALA A 41 -9.25 12.77 -5.82
N TYR A 42 -8.12 13.47 -5.59
CA TYR A 42 -7.07 13.62 -6.58
C TYR A 42 -6.44 12.28 -6.97
N ALA A 43 -6.15 11.40 -6.02
CA ALA A 43 -5.61 10.07 -6.29
C ALA A 43 -6.56 9.23 -7.15
N THR A 44 -7.86 9.29 -6.86
CA THR A 44 -8.90 8.61 -7.65
C THR A 44 -8.99 9.17 -9.06
N TYR A 45 -8.89 10.49 -9.20
CA TYR A 45 -8.85 11.15 -10.50
C TYR A 45 -7.64 10.72 -11.33
N ALA A 46 -6.46 10.74 -10.72
CA ALA A 46 -5.23 10.28 -11.36
C ALA A 46 -5.35 8.83 -11.85
N ARG A 47 -5.95 7.95 -11.05
CA ARG A 47 -6.17 6.55 -11.42
C ARG A 47 -7.15 6.41 -12.58
N ALA A 48 -8.25 7.16 -12.60
CA ALA A 48 -9.21 7.16 -13.69
C ALA A 48 -8.58 7.66 -15.00
N ALA A 49 -7.79 8.74 -14.93
CA ALA A 49 -7.06 9.28 -16.07
C ALA A 49 -5.99 8.31 -16.59
N LEU A 50 -5.25 7.65 -15.69
CA LEU A 50 -4.26 6.63 -16.03
C LEU A 50 -4.89 5.48 -16.81
N THR A 51 -6.05 4.99 -16.36
CA THR A 51 -6.79 3.91 -17.04
C THR A 51 -7.27 4.31 -18.43
N ARG A 52 -7.51 5.61 -18.64
CA ARG A 52 -7.86 6.18 -19.97
C ARG A 52 -6.67 6.51 -20.84
N GLU A 53 -5.45 6.28 -20.38
CA GLU A 53 -4.21 6.68 -21.06
C GLU A 53 -4.08 8.20 -21.25
N ASP A 54 -4.81 9.01 -20.46
CA ASP A 54 -4.63 10.45 -20.37
C ASP A 54 -3.47 10.77 -19.40
N TRP A 55 -2.26 10.57 -19.91
CA TRP A 55 -1.02 10.64 -19.13
C TRP A 55 -0.78 12.00 -18.50
N SER A 56 -1.14 13.07 -19.19
CA SER A 56 -0.94 14.44 -18.69
C SER A 56 -1.85 14.74 -17.51
N THR A 57 -3.12 14.39 -17.61
CA THR A 57 -4.09 14.53 -16.53
C THR A 57 -3.74 13.62 -15.35
N ALA A 58 -3.34 12.37 -15.63
CA ALA A 58 -2.92 11.43 -14.60
C ALA A 58 -1.71 11.98 -13.81
N ALA A 59 -0.68 12.47 -14.48
CA ALA A 59 0.50 13.05 -13.84
C ALA A 59 0.16 14.29 -12.99
N HIS A 60 -0.69 15.18 -13.51
CA HIS A 60 -1.13 16.37 -12.79
C HIS A 60 -1.84 16.01 -11.47
N TYR A 61 -2.86 15.16 -11.53
CA TYR A 61 -3.61 14.79 -10.34
C TYR A 61 -2.81 13.90 -9.38
N ALA A 62 -1.89 13.09 -9.86
CA ALA A 62 -0.97 12.33 -9.01
C ALA A 62 -0.06 13.25 -8.20
N ALA A 63 0.44 14.33 -8.81
CA ALA A 63 1.24 15.34 -8.11
C ALA A 63 0.43 16.05 -7.01
N LEU A 64 -0.82 16.42 -7.30
CA LEU A 64 -1.73 17.01 -6.32
C LEU A 64 -2.06 16.04 -5.19
N ALA A 65 -2.29 14.76 -5.50
CA ALA A 65 -2.60 13.74 -4.53
C ALA A 65 -1.48 13.54 -3.52
N ARG A 66 -0.22 13.59 -3.97
CA ARG A 66 0.96 13.42 -3.12
C ARG A 66 1.37 14.67 -2.33
N ALA A 67 0.80 15.81 -2.63
CA ALA A 67 1.15 17.04 -1.94
C ALA A 67 0.85 16.91 -0.43
N GLY A 68 1.88 17.06 0.40
CA GLY A 68 1.77 16.91 1.86
C GLY A 68 1.89 15.47 2.38
N TYR A 69 2.22 14.50 1.52
CA TYR A 69 2.46 13.10 1.91
C TYR A 69 3.93 12.72 1.62
N PRO A 70 4.84 12.94 2.57
CA PRO A 70 6.24 12.59 2.40
C PRO A 70 6.42 11.08 2.36
N LEU A 71 7.43 10.63 1.63
CA LEU A 71 7.80 9.21 1.64
C LEU A 71 8.25 8.76 3.03
N MET A 72 8.00 7.51 3.34
CA MET A 72 8.59 6.84 4.50
C MET A 72 10.11 6.82 4.38
N ASN A 73 10.81 6.93 5.51
CA ASN A 73 12.21 6.59 5.57
C ASN A 73 12.42 5.06 5.64
N ALA A 74 13.67 4.60 5.66
CA ALA A 74 13.97 3.18 5.66
C ALA A 74 13.44 2.47 6.93
N ASP A 75 13.55 3.10 8.09
CA ASP A 75 13.11 2.51 9.36
C ASP A 75 11.59 2.35 9.37
N GLU A 76 10.86 3.40 9.00
CA GLU A 76 9.39 3.37 8.86
C GLU A 76 8.94 2.32 7.83
N TYR A 77 9.70 2.13 6.76
CA TYR A 77 9.40 1.13 5.74
C TYR A 77 9.57 -0.30 6.27
N PHE A 78 10.60 -0.53 7.08
CA PHE A 78 10.87 -1.82 7.71
C PHE A 78 9.99 -2.14 8.91
N ASP A 79 9.38 -1.14 9.56
CA ASP A 79 8.35 -1.35 10.58
C ASP A 79 7.08 -2.01 10.01
N GLY A 80 6.96 -2.05 8.70
CA GLY A 80 5.89 -2.71 7.97
C GLY A 80 4.69 -1.81 7.72
N PHE A 81 3.59 -2.45 7.31
CA PHE A 81 2.39 -1.76 6.83
C PHE A 81 1.17 -2.06 7.69
N SER A 82 1.38 -2.42 8.95
CA SER A 82 0.29 -2.74 9.90
C SER A 82 -0.30 -1.50 10.58
N THR A 83 0.44 -0.42 10.60
CA THR A 83 0.02 0.85 11.19
C THR A 83 -0.01 1.95 10.14
N VAL A 84 -0.90 2.91 10.36
CA VAL A 84 -0.99 4.10 9.52
C VAL A 84 0.33 4.86 9.55
N ASN A 85 0.81 5.27 8.38
CA ASN A 85 2.02 6.07 8.25
C ASN A 85 1.77 7.34 7.43
N ARG A 86 2.76 8.23 7.42
CA ARG A 86 2.66 9.55 6.79
C ARG A 86 2.54 9.53 5.27
N GLU A 87 2.89 8.42 4.62
CA GLU A 87 2.82 8.28 3.16
C GLU A 87 1.41 7.91 2.67
N TRP A 88 0.57 7.35 3.56
CA TRP A 88 -0.75 6.88 3.19
C TRP A 88 -1.74 8.03 3.02
N ILE A 89 -2.33 8.12 1.84
CA ILE A 89 -3.35 9.13 1.53
C ILE A 89 -4.69 8.76 2.18
N TRP A 90 -5.07 7.50 2.08
CA TRP A 90 -6.29 6.95 2.63
C TRP A 90 -6.16 5.44 2.84
N SER A 91 -6.75 4.95 3.91
CA SER A 91 -6.79 3.52 4.23
C SER A 91 -8.15 3.15 4.82
N ILE A 92 -8.54 1.90 4.61
CA ILE A 92 -9.68 1.34 5.31
C ILE A 92 -9.23 1.07 6.76
N TYR A 93 -10.05 1.49 7.70
CA TYR A 93 -9.83 1.20 9.11
C TYR A 93 -10.51 -0.13 9.44
N ASP A 94 -9.71 -1.07 9.95
CA ASP A 94 -10.20 -2.32 10.54
C ASP A 94 -10.00 -2.26 12.06
N SER A 95 -11.04 -2.53 12.81
CA SER A 95 -10.94 -2.71 14.28
C SER A 95 -10.44 -4.12 14.60
N GLU A 96 -9.95 -4.32 15.81
CA GLU A 96 -9.57 -5.67 16.29
C GLU A 96 -10.73 -6.66 16.21
N GLU A 97 -11.96 -6.18 16.39
CA GLU A 97 -13.19 -6.98 16.33
C GLU A 97 -13.53 -7.43 14.90
N GLU A 98 -13.09 -6.66 13.88
CA GLU A 98 -13.29 -6.93 12.46
C GLU A 98 -12.08 -7.61 11.80
N SER A 99 -11.08 -7.96 12.60
CA SER A 99 -9.84 -8.55 12.11
C SER A 99 -10.09 -9.84 11.33
N LEU A 100 -9.57 -9.89 10.11
CA LEU A 100 -9.62 -11.08 9.26
C LEU A 100 -8.70 -12.20 9.78
N GLY A 101 -7.89 -11.95 10.79
CA GLY A 101 -6.96 -12.91 11.38
C GLY A 101 -6.12 -13.63 10.32
N ASN A 102 -6.14 -14.96 10.33
CA ASN A 102 -5.41 -15.80 9.38
C ASN A 102 -5.87 -15.67 7.92
N SER A 103 -7.00 -15.01 7.66
CA SER A 103 -7.52 -14.76 6.31
C SER A 103 -6.99 -13.46 5.71
N SER A 104 -6.30 -12.64 6.49
CA SER A 104 -5.69 -11.40 6.00
C SER A 104 -4.56 -11.68 4.99
N LEU A 105 -4.33 -10.73 4.09
CA LEU A 105 -3.21 -10.80 3.16
C LEU A 105 -1.88 -10.85 3.91
N ALA A 106 -1.73 -10.02 4.95
CA ALA A 106 -0.53 -9.98 5.78
C ALA A 106 -0.25 -11.35 6.43
N ALA A 107 -1.28 -12.02 6.98
CA ALA A 107 -1.12 -13.34 7.57
C ALA A 107 -0.67 -14.40 6.56
N ARG A 108 -0.97 -14.23 5.28
CA ARG A 108 -0.61 -15.18 4.21
C ARG A 108 0.78 -14.95 3.63
N LEU A 109 1.28 -13.73 3.73
CA LEU A 109 2.56 -13.32 3.14
C LEU A 109 3.67 -13.16 4.18
N ALA A 110 3.30 -12.91 5.46
CA ALA A 110 4.27 -12.68 6.50
C ALA A 110 4.92 -13.99 6.98
N TYR A 111 6.22 -14.08 6.86
CA TYR A 111 7.00 -15.24 7.30
C TYR A 111 6.83 -15.57 8.80
N ASN A 112 6.72 -14.55 9.63
CA ASN A 112 6.54 -14.69 11.08
C ASN A 112 5.07 -14.91 11.49
N SER A 113 4.18 -15.13 10.53
CA SER A 113 2.79 -15.46 10.82
C SER A 113 2.69 -16.81 11.54
N SER A 114 1.89 -16.87 12.60
CA SER A 114 1.53 -18.13 13.26
C SER A 114 0.51 -18.95 12.47
N SER A 115 0.11 -18.48 11.31
CA SER A 115 -0.86 -19.17 10.45
C SER A 115 -0.31 -20.49 9.95
N THR A 116 -1.03 -21.57 10.18
CA THR A 116 -0.71 -22.90 9.65
C THR A 116 -0.58 -22.90 8.12
N LEU A 117 -1.36 -22.05 7.43
CA LEU A 117 -1.28 -21.91 5.97
C LEU A 117 0.08 -21.38 5.51
N VAL A 118 0.63 -20.37 6.19
CA VAL A 118 1.93 -19.82 5.87
C VAL A 118 3.04 -20.83 6.19
N CYS A 119 2.95 -21.52 7.32
CA CYS A 119 3.93 -22.53 7.69
C CYS A 119 3.93 -23.74 6.73
N THR A 120 2.78 -24.07 6.14
CA THR A 120 2.65 -25.23 5.24
C THR A 120 2.87 -24.86 3.78
N TYR A 121 2.40 -23.70 3.37
CA TYR A 121 2.45 -23.22 1.97
C TYR A 121 2.87 -21.75 1.94
N PRO A 122 4.14 -21.43 2.26
CA PRO A 122 4.61 -20.04 2.24
C PRO A 122 4.56 -19.48 0.83
N ALA A 123 4.08 -18.25 0.71
CA ALA A 123 4.22 -17.51 -0.53
C ALA A 123 5.65 -16.98 -0.62
N CYS A 124 6.40 -17.42 -1.61
CA CYS A 124 7.79 -17.05 -1.80
C CYS A 124 7.95 -16.06 -2.95
N ILE A 125 8.89 -15.12 -2.80
CA ILE A 125 9.32 -14.31 -3.93
C ILE A 125 10.00 -15.20 -4.99
N ASN A 126 9.76 -14.88 -6.26
CA ASN A 126 10.46 -15.57 -7.34
C ASN A 126 11.98 -15.33 -7.21
N ARG A 127 12.78 -16.40 -7.32
CA ARG A 127 14.23 -16.35 -7.15
C ARG A 127 14.91 -15.37 -8.11
N GLU A 128 14.51 -15.37 -9.38
CA GLU A 128 15.07 -14.47 -10.38
C GLU A 128 14.77 -13.01 -10.06
N LEU A 129 13.56 -12.73 -9.53
CA LEU A 129 13.20 -11.40 -9.08
C LEU A 129 14.03 -10.97 -7.87
N TYR A 130 14.21 -11.84 -6.89
CA TYR A 130 15.04 -11.55 -5.71
C TYR A 130 16.48 -11.26 -6.10
N ASP A 131 17.08 -12.07 -6.96
CA ASP A 131 18.46 -11.91 -7.43
C ASP A 131 18.63 -10.64 -8.30
N ALA A 132 17.58 -10.20 -8.98
CA ALA A 132 17.58 -8.96 -9.77
C ALA A 132 17.49 -7.68 -8.91
N LEU A 133 17.09 -7.78 -7.64
CA LEU A 133 17.06 -6.63 -6.73
C LEU A 133 18.50 -6.25 -6.34
N PRO A 134 18.94 -5.00 -6.61
CA PRO A 134 20.26 -4.54 -6.16
C PRO A 134 20.37 -4.59 -4.63
N GLU A 135 21.58 -4.81 -4.12
CA GLU A 135 21.84 -4.76 -2.66
C GLU A 135 21.51 -3.38 -2.05
N SER A 136 21.59 -2.33 -2.85
CA SER A 136 21.23 -0.97 -2.44
C SER A 136 19.73 -0.70 -2.40
N ASP A 137 18.91 -1.61 -2.92
CA ASP A 137 17.46 -1.47 -2.90
C ASP A 137 16.91 -1.90 -1.54
N ILE A 138 16.35 -0.94 -0.79
CA ILE A 138 15.83 -1.21 0.56
C ILE A 138 14.74 -2.28 0.56
N ARG A 139 14.00 -2.46 -0.55
CA ARG A 139 12.95 -3.47 -0.67
C ARG A 139 13.48 -4.89 -0.54
N ARG A 140 14.75 -5.12 -0.89
CA ARG A 140 15.40 -6.42 -0.74
C ARG A 140 15.38 -6.91 0.72
N GLY A 141 15.52 -5.99 1.67
CA GLY A 141 15.47 -6.30 3.10
C GLY A 141 14.11 -6.74 3.64
N LEU A 142 13.03 -6.58 2.86
CA LEU A 142 11.71 -7.09 3.23
C LEU A 142 11.57 -8.59 2.97
N PHE A 143 12.43 -9.17 2.17
CA PHE A 143 12.37 -10.57 1.78
C PHE A 143 13.47 -11.36 2.49
N LEU A 144 13.16 -12.57 2.91
CA LEU A 144 14.19 -13.54 3.28
C LEU A 144 14.84 -14.07 2.01
N ASP A 145 16.16 -14.33 2.06
CA ASP A 145 16.81 -15.08 0.98
C ASP A 145 16.13 -16.46 0.88
N PRO A 146 15.64 -16.85 -0.30
CA PRO A 146 15.01 -18.15 -0.49
C PRO A 146 15.90 -19.34 -0.08
N LEU A 147 17.23 -19.19 -0.17
CA LEU A 147 18.18 -20.22 0.28
C LEU A 147 18.25 -20.31 1.81
N GLU A 148 18.18 -19.19 2.51
CA GLU A 148 18.17 -19.19 3.97
C GLU A 148 16.92 -19.86 4.50
N TYR A 149 15.75 -19.60 3.89
CA TYR A 149 14.52 -20.27 4.26
C TYR A 149 14.60 -21.79 4.05
N THR A 150 15.10 -22.21 2.90
CA THR A 150 15.23 -23.64 2.56
C THR A 150 16.17 -24.38 3.50
N ASN A 151 17.28 -23.74 3.90
CA ASN A 151 18.30 -24.35 4.74
C ASN A 151 17.94 -24.35 6.24
N ASN A 152 17.10 -23.44 6.67
CA ASN A 152 16.71 -23.29 8.08
C ASN A 152 15.26 -22.87 8.27
N PRO A 153 14.29 -23.67 7.81
CA PRO A 153 12.88 -23.36 7.97
C PRO A 153 12.53 -23.30 9.46
N GLY A 154 12.08 -22.13 9.91
CA GLY A 154 11.70 -21.89 11.31
C GLY A 154 12.84 -21.46 12.25
N GLY A 155 14.07 -21.39 11.77
CA GLY A 155 15.21 -20.87 12.55
C GLY A 155 15.55 -19.41 12.29
N ILE A 156 14.93 -18.80 11.29
CA ILE A 156 15.19 -17.42 10.91
C ILE A 156 14.32 -16.50 11.77
N THR A 157 14.97 -15.79 12.66
CA THR A 157 14.32 -14.72 13.40
C THR A 157 14.40 -13.44 12.57
N ASN A 158 13.24 -12.90 12.17
CA ASN A 158 13.17 -11.57 11.57
C ASN A 158 13.68 -10.53 12.57
N LYS A 159 14.93 -10.13 12.44
CA LYS A 159 15.45 -9.01 13.23
C LYS A 159 14.86 -7.73 12.68
N GLY A 160 13.90 -7.17 13.39
CA GLY A 160 13.43 -5.80 13.18
C GLY A 160 12.27 -5.63 12.21
N LEU A 161 11.73 -6.67 11.63
CA LEU A 161 10.51 -6.54 10.84
C LEU A 161 9.32 -6.68 11.80
N GLY A 162 8.75 -5.57 12.23
CA GLY A 162 7.46 -5.56 12.91
C GLY A 162 6.49 -6.47 12.15
N GLY A 163 5.64 -7.20 12.84
CA GLY A 163 4.83 -8.35 12.42
C GLY A 163 4.19 -8.44 11.03
N SER A 164 4.61 -7.64 10.08
CA SER A 164 4.02 -7.51 8.72
C SER A 164 5.04 -7.64 7.60
N ALA A 165 6.26 -8.09 7.85
CA ALA A 165 7.21 -8.23 6.78
C ALA A 165 6.75 -9.26 5.76
N LEU A 166 6.64 -8.85 4.52
CA LEU A 166 6.49 -9.74 3.37
C LEU A 166 7.80 -10.51 3.24
N THR A 167 7.83 -11.68 3.79
CA THR A 167 8.97 -12.56 3.69
C THR A 167 8.66 -13.66 2.70
N SER A 168 9.49 -13.74 1.71
CA SER A 168 9.58 -14.83 0.71
C SER A 168 8.28 -15.27 0.08
#